data_64b4aea839cfcafb7b571b55435f4111
#
_entry.id   64b4aea839cfcafb7b571b55435f4111
#
_cell.length_a   1.000
_cell.length_b   1.000
_cell.length_c   1.000
_cell.angle_alpha   90.00
_cell.angle_beta   90.00
_cell.angle_gamma   90.00
#
_symmetry.space_group_name_H-M   'P 1'
#
loop_
_entity.id
_entity.type
_entity.pdbx_description
1 polymer ?
#
loop_
_entity_poly.entity_id
_entity_poly.type
_entity_poly.pdbx_seq_one_letter_code
_entity_poly.pdbx_strand_id
1 'polypeptide(L)'
;PPLVQGTSPVEDVESAAAFAPLGVVIDAPADASEAAYAIINGEIACVAFRVGDHTYDFRASTKTGEVAGVYGETLSVDTVDTASGAVLTRMQGFDGVYIKIEWTKDGVAYALTNTDGADADAAAAVFRAVSGG
;
A
#
# COMPACT_ATOMS: atom_id res chain seq x y z
N PRO A 1 -16.19 28.12 0.30
CA PRO A 1 -16.38 27.04 1.20
C PRO A 1 -15.08 26.57 1.78
N PRO A 2 -15.13 26.24 2.98
CA PRO A 2 -13.97 25.67 3.59
C PRO A 2 -13.64 24.37 2.91
N LEU A 3 -12.50 24.34 2.37
CA LEU A 3 -12.06 23.13 1.73
C LEU A 3 -11.34 22.28 2.71
N VAL A 4 -11.59 21.02 2.65
CA VAL A 4 -10.81 20.08 3.39
C VAL A 4 -9.58 19.79 2.54
N GLN A 5 -8.57 20.59 2.74
CA GLN A 5 -7.38 20.54 1.92
C GLN A 5 -6.62 19.26 2.14
N GLY A 6 -6.29 18.58 1.04
CA GLY A 6 -5.46 17.40 1.10
C GLY A 6 -6.07 16.17 1.74
N THR A 7 -7.38 16.22 2.04
CA THR A 7 -8.06 15.09 2.63
C THR A 7 -8.94 14.42 1.60
N SER A 8 -8.69 13.13 1.36
CA SER A 8 -9.53 12.33 0.49
C SER A 8 -10.61 11.64 1.31
N PRO A 9 -11.84 11.55 0.79
CA PRO A 9 -12.88 10.78 1.46
C PRO A 9 -12.45 9.32 1.60
N VAL A 10 -12.68 8.75 2.77
CA VAL A 10 -12.39 7.34 3.05
C VAL A 10 -13.68 6.66 3.44
N GLU A 11 -13.99 5.59 2.74
CA GLU A 11 -15.16 4.77 3.01
C GLU A 11 -14.72 3.42 3.53
N ASP A 12 -15.06 3.08 4.76
CA ASP A 12 -14.77 1.76 5.32
C ASP A 12 -15.70 0.74 4.68
N VAL A 13 -15.15 -0.42 4.30
CA VAL A 13 -15.93 -1.51 3.73
C VAL A 13 -15.62 -2.80 4.47
N GLU A 14 -16.45 -3.82 4.29
CA GLU A 14 -16.36 -5.00 5.13
C GLU A 14 -15.30 -6.00 4.68
N SER A 15 -15.01 -6.06 3.38
CA SER A 15 -14.08 -7.05 2.86
C SER A 15 -13.56 -6.64 1.50
N ALA A 16 -12.62 -7.43 0.99
CA ALA A 16 -12.04 -7.23 -0.33
C ALA A 16 -13.08 -7.35 -1.46
N ALA A 17 -14.21 -8.02 -1.22
CA ALA A 17 -15.26 -8.13 -2.23
C ALA A 17 -15.81 -6.76 -2.64
N ALA A 18 -15.74 -5.76 -1.77
CA ALA A 18 -16.21 -4.42 -2.07
C ALA A 18 -15.34 -3.71 -3.12
N PHE A 19 -14.17 -4.24 -3.44
CA PHE A 19 -13.26 -3.64 -4.42
C PHE A 19 -13.62 -4.01 -5.87
N ALA A 20 -14.55 -4.94 -6.08
CA ALA A 20 -14.91 -5.37 -7.42
C ALA A 20 -15.29 -4.23 -8.38
N PRO A 21 -16.08 -3.23 -7.96
CA PRO A 21 -16.40 -2.11 -8.86
C PRO A 21 -15.18 -1.28 -9.27
N LEU A 22 -14.09 -1.36 -8.53
CA LEU A 22 -12.87 -0.63 -8.86
C LEU A 22 -11.99 -1.39 -9.85
N GLY A 23 -12.31 -2.64 -10.14
CA GLY A 23 -11.54 -3.45 -11.07
C GLY A 23 -10.22 -3.96 -10.51
N VAL A 24 -10.09 -4.01 -9.20
CA VAL A 24 -8.87 -4.51 -8.55
C VAL A 24 -9.20 -5.68 -7.63
N VAL A 25 -8.22 -6.56 -7.44
CA VAL A 25 -8.34 -7.70 -6.52
C VAL A 25 -7.11 -7.67 -5.61
N ILE A 26 -7.31 -7.19 -4.39
CA ILE A 26 -6.26 -7.22 -3.36
C ILE A 26 -6.86 -7.70 -2.06
N ASP A 27 -6.02 -8.29 -1.22
CA ASP A 27 -6.41 -8.71 0.12
C ASP A 27 -5.15 -8.77 0.98
N ALA A 28 -5.36 -8.93 2.29
CA ALA A 28 -4.28 -9.16 3.21
C ALA A 28 -3.67 -10.55 2.96
N PRO A 29 -2.38 -10.74 3.27
CA PRO A 29 -1.78 -12.07 3.15
C PRO A 29 -2.38 -13.03 4.18
N ALA A 30 -2.20 -14.33 3.94
CA ALA A 30 -2.83 -15.36 4.76
C ALA A 30 -2.42 -15.30 6.23
N ASP A 31 -1.20 -14.87 6.52
CA ASP A 31 -0.68 -14.80 7.88
C ASP A 31 -0.93 -13.45 8.56
N ALA A 32 -1.70 -12.58 7.93
CA ALA A 32 -2.00 -11.28 8.50
C ALA A 32 -3.12 -11.35 9.52
N SER A 33 -3.12 -10.40 10.43
CA SER A 33 -4.20 -10.19 11.40
C SER A 33 -4.69 -8.76 11.31
N GLU A 34 -5.81 -8.48 11.97
CA GLU A 34 -6.37 -7.12 12.09
C GLU A 34 -6.58 -6.44 10.74
N ALA A 35 -7.05 -7.19 9.74
CA ALA A 35 -7.30 -6.63 8.42
C ALA A 35 -8.48 -5.67 8.45
N ALA A 36 -8.29 -4.49 7.86
CA ALA A 36 -9.34 -3.48 7.73
C ALA A 36 -9.34 -2.99 6.28
N TYR A 37 -10.51 -2.82 5.73
CA TYR A 37 -10.71 -2.54 4.31
C TYR A 37 -11.36 -1.19 4.11
N ALA A 38 -10.91 -0.45 3.12
CA ALA A 38 -11.45 0.87 2.82
C ALA A 38 -11.28 1.21 1.34
N ILE A 39 -12.09 2.16 0.88
CA ILE A 39 -11.96 2.75 -0.45
C ILE A 39 -11.67 4.22 -0.25
N ILE A 40 -10.60 4.70 -0.88
CA ILE A 40 -10.16 6.09 -0.74
C ILE A 40 -10.52 6.85 -1.99
N ASN A 41 -11.24 7.94 -1.81
CA ASN A 41 -11.64 8.84 -2.90
C ASN A 41 -12.42 8.13 -4.03
N GLY A 42 -13.09 7.02 -3.70
CA GLY A 42 -13.84 6.25 -4.69
C GLY A 42 -12.97 5.56 -5.74
N GLU A 43 -11.65 5.60 -5.61
CA GLU A 43 -10.74 5.14 -6.66
C GLU A 43 -9.70 4.14 -6.17
N ILE A 44 -9.30 4.20 -4.91
CA ILE A 44 -8.18 3.42 -4.39
C ILE A 44 -8.68 2.39 -3.40
N ALA A 45 -8.45 1.11 -3.72
CA ALA A 45 -8.69 0.03 -2.77
C ALA A 45 -7.57 0.02 -1.74
N CYS A 46 -7.92 -0.15 -0.48
CA CYS A 46 -6.96 -0.09 0.62
C CYS A 46 -7.23 -1.21 1.61
N VAL A 47 -6.19 -1.97 1.94
CA VAL A 47 -6.24 -2.99 2.98
C VAL A 47 -5.13 -2.70 3.97
N ALA A 48 -5.50 -2.41 5.21
CA ALA A 48 -4.53 -2.28 6.30
C ALA A 48 -4.52 -3.59 7.08
N PHE A 49 -3.34 -4.07 7.45
CA PHE A 49 -3.22 -5.35 8.16
C PHE A 49 -1.94 -5.39 8.96
N ARG A 50 -1.84 -6.39 9.84
CA ARG A 50 -0.67 -6.58 10.67
C ARG A 50 0.00 -7.90 10.35
N VAL A 51 1.32 -7.85 10.20
CA VAL A 51 2.15 -9.05 10.06
C VAL A 51 3.29 -8.93 11.08
N GLY A 52 3.38 -9.88 11.99
CA GLY A 52 4.34 -9.79 13.09
C GLY A 52 4.04 -8.57 13.94
N ASP A 53 5.03 -7.74 14.17
CA ASP A 53 4.92 -6.55 15.01
C ASP A 53 4.68 -5.26 14.21
N HIS A 54 4.39 -5.39 12.91
CA HIS A 54 4.29 -4.22 12.04
C HIS A 54 2.98 -4.17 11.28
N THR A 55 2.47 -2.96 11.11
CA THR A 55 1.26 -2.70 10.34
C THR A 55 1.64 -2.24 8.94
N TYR A 56 0.92 -2.76 7.96
CA TYR A 56 1.13 -2.43 6.55
C TYR A 56 -0.15 -1.90 5.94
N ASP A 57 0.01 -1.08 4.92
CA ASP A 57 -1.09 -0.52 4.15
C ASP A 57 -0.87 -0.93 2.70
N PHE A 58 -1.79 -1.71 2.14
CA PHE A 58 -1.68 -2.23 0.78
C PHE A 58 -2.78 -1.61 -0.07
N ARG A 59 -2.39 -0.89 -1.12
CA ARG A 59 -3.31 -0.14 -1.96
C ARG A 59 -3.17 -0.50 -3.42
N ALA A 60 -4.27 -0.34 -4.17
CA ALA A 60 -4.29 -0.57 -5.61
C ALA A 60 -5.31 0.34 -6.27
N SER A 61 -5.02 0.77 -7.49
CA SER A 61 -5.94 1.58 -8.27
C SER A 61 -5.71 1.41 -9.77
N THR A 62 -6.80 1.43 -10.54
CA THR A 62 -6.75 1.52 -12.00
C THR A 62 -6.87 2.96 -12.47
N LYS A 63 -7.12 3.91 -11.57
CA LYS A 63 -7.43 5.30 -11.90
C LYS A 63 -6.28 6.25 -11.68
N THR A 64 -5.36 5.92 -10.78
CA THR A 64 -4.24 6.79 -10.46
C THR A 64 -3.01 5.96 -10.16
N GLY A 65 -1.81 6.48 -10.48
CA GLY A 65 -0.55 5.88 -10.11
C GLY A 65 -0.04 6.32 -8.75
N GLU A 66 -0.68 7.32 -8.14
CA GLU A 66 -0.28 7.87 -6.85
C GLU A 66 -1.09 7.22 -5.74
N VAL A 67 -0.76 5.96 -5.42
CA VAL A 67 -1.59 5.19 -4.49
C VAL A 67 -1.00 5.09 -3.08
N ALA A 68 0.31 5.29 -2.92
CA ALA A 68 0.99 5.02 -1.64
C ALA A 68 0.50 5.90 -0.49
N GLY A 69 0.30 7.18 -0.73
CA GLY A 69 -0.22 8.09 0.29
C GLY A 69 0.77 8.44 1.40
N VAL A 70 2.04 8.12 1.26
CA VAL A 70 3.09 8.47 2.22
C VAL A 70 4.12 9.38 1.55
N TYR A 71 4.62 10.34 2.30
CA TYR A 71 5.50 11.37 1.78
C TYR A 71 6.67 11.59 2.70
N GLY A 72 7.80 11.97 2.13
CA GLY A 72 9.00 12.26 2.88
C GLY A 72 10.20 12.40 1.95
N GLU A 73 11.36 12.61 2.54
CA GLU A 73 12.59 12.70 1.77
C GLU A 73 13.10 11.30 1.44
N THR A 74 13.41 11.05 0.18
CA THR A 74 13.92 9.76 -0.27
C THR A 74 15.33 9.54 0.27
N LEU A 75 15.52 8.44 0.98
CA LEU A 75 16.82 8.07 1.54
C LEU A 75 17.52 7.04 0.66
N SER A 76 16.79 6.09 0.10
CA SER A 76 17.35 5.08 -0.80
C SER A 76 16.25 4.47 -1.66
N VAL A 77 16.66 3.91 -2.80
CA VAL A 77 15.75 3.24 -3.74
C VAL A 77 16.40 1.95 -4.19
N ASP A 78 15.72 0.84 -4.02
CA ASP A 78 16.23 -0.48 -4.42
C ASP A 78 15.16 -1.26 -5.17
N THR A 79 15.57 -2.00 -6.19
CA THR A 79 14.68 -2.91 -6.90
C THR A 79 14.52 -4.18 -6.06
N VAL A 80 13.30 -4.57 -5.75
CA VAL A 80 13.03 -5.78 -4.97
C VAL A 80 12.53 -6.93 -5.82
N ASP A 81 12.09 -6.64 -7.04
CA ASP A 81 11.66 -7.68 -7.98
C ASP A 81 11.87 -7.17 -9.41
N THR A 82 12.75 -7.82 -10.14
CA THR A 82 13.07 -7.38 -11.51
C THR A 82 11.96 -7.71 -12.50
N ALA A 83 11.20 -8.77 -12.25
CA ALA A 83 10.14 -9.18 -13.18
C ALA A 83 9.01 -8.16 -13.25
N SER A 84 8.58 -7.64 -12.09
CA SER A 84 7.52 -6.64 -12.01
C SER A 84 8.07 -5.21 -12.05
N GLY A 85 9.38 -5.05 -11.83
CA GLY A 85 9.97 -3.73 -11.65
C GLY A 85 9.67 -3.11 -10.30
N ALA A 86 9.25 -3.90 -9.33
CA ALA A 86 8.90 -3.38 -8.00
C ALA A 86 10.09 -2.73 -7.32
N VAL A 87 9.87 -1.53 -6.77
CA VAL A 87 10.92 -0.70 -6.20
C VAL A 87 10.58 -0.40 -4.74
N LEU A 88 11.55 -0.63 -3.86
CA LEU A 88 11.44 -0.30 -2.45
C LEU A 88 12.13 1.05 -2.21
N THR A 89 11.37 2.01 -1.75
CA THR A 89 11.88 3.33 -1.39
C THR A 89 11.86 3.46 0.13
N ARG A 90 13.01 3.83 0.70
CA ARG A 90 13.08 4.24 2.10
C ARG A 90 13.06 5.75 2.12
N MET A 91 12.26 6.32 3.01
CA MET A 91 12.11 7.77 3.08
C MET A 91 12.05 8.24 4.52
N GLN A 92 12.49 9.46 4.75
CA GLN A 92 12.35 10.09 6.05
C GLN A 92 10.95 10.68 6.14
N GLY A 93 10.11 10.03 6.91
CA GLY A 93 8.75 10.48 7.13
C GLY A 93 8.65 11.41 8.32
N PHE A 94 7.42 11.75 8.69
CA PHE A 94 7.15 12.71 9.76
C PHE A 94 7.73 12.26 11.10
N ASP A 95 7.59 10.97 11.41
CA ASP A 95 7.96 10.44 12.72
C ASP A 95 8.91 9.24 12.63
N GLY A 96 9.62 9.10 11.54
CA GLY A 96 10.58 8.01 11.39
C GLY A 96 10.81 7.64 9.95
N VAL A 97 11.47 6.51 9.73
CA VAL A 97 11.75 6.03 8.40
C VAL A 97 10.56 5.20 7.91
N TYR A 98 10.02 5.58 6.76
CA TYR A 98 8.93 4.89 6.10
C TYR A 98 9.47 4.06 4.96
N ILE A 99 8.76 3.00 4.63
CA ILE A 99 9.07 2.16 3.49
C ILE A 99 7.86 2.10 2.59
N LYS A 100 8.06 2.26 1.28
CA LYS A 100 7.01 1.96 0.32
C LYS A 100 7.59 1.10 -0.80
N ILE A 101 6.80 0.11 -1.21
CA ILE A 101 7.12 -0.72 -2.36
C ILE A 101 6.03 -0.48 -3.39
N GLU A 102 6.45 -0.06 -4.58
CA GLU A 102 5.50 0.30 -5.65
C GLU A 102 5.76 -0.53 -6.88
N TRP A 103 4.69 -0.96 -7.54
CA TRP A 103 4.78 -1.68 -8.81
C TRP A 103 3.48 -1.51 -9.59
N THR A 104 3.54 -1.88 -10.86
CA THR A 104 2.36 -1.89 -11.72
C THR A 104 2.25 -3.27 -12.37
N LYS A 105 1.02 -3.69 -12.63
CA LYS A 105 0.76 -4.94 -13.32
C LYS A 105 -0.62 -4.86 -13.97
N ASP A 106 -0.66 -5.14 -15.26
CA ASP A 106 -1.92 -5.22 -16.01
C ASP A 106 -2.79 -3.96 -15.86
N GLY A 107 -2.16 -2.80 -15.87
CA GLY A 107 -2.85 -1.52 -15.78
C GLY A 107 -3.26 -1.11 -14.38
N VAL A 108 -2.83 -1.85 -13.37
CA VAL A 108 -3.13 -1.53 -11.97
C VAL A 108 -1.86 -1.05 -11.29
N ALA A 109 -1.94 0.06 -10.57
CA ALA A 109 -0.85 0.55 -9.74
C ALA A 109 -1.03 0.03 -8.32
N TYR A 110 0.05 -0.50 -7.74
CA TYR A 110 0.04 -1.06 -6.39
C TYR A 110 1.07 -0.36 -5.52
N ALA A 111 0.77 -0.25 -4.24
CA ALA A 111 1.73 0.24 -3.24
C ALA A 111 1.53 -0.49 -1.92
N LEU A 112 2.64 -0.91 -1.32
CA LEU A 112 2.68 -1.47 0.02
C LEU A 112 3.53 -0.56 0.87
N THR A 113 2.99 -0.07 1.97
CA THR A 113 3.71 0.89 2.82
C THR A 113 3.77 0.41 4.26
N ASN A 114 4.83 0.82 4.95
CA ASN A 114 4.98 0.65 6.38
C ASN A 114 5.53 1.94 6.98
N THR A 115 4.92 2.41 8.06
CA THR A 115 5.31 3.64 8.72
C THR A 115 5.68 3.43 10.18
N ASP A 116 5.79 2.17 10.64
CA ASP A 116 6.06 1.87 12.04
C ASP A 116 7.40 1.17 12.30
N GLY A 117 8.33 1.29 11.35
CA GLY A 117 9.71 0.89 11.59
C GLY A 117 10.09 -0.52 11.14
N ALA A 118 9.31 -1.14 10.26
CA ALA A 118 9.71 -2.41 9.67
C ALA A 118 11.00 -2.25 8.88
N ASP A 119 11.84 -3.27 8.85
CA ASP A 119 13.02 -3.22 8.02
C ASP A 119 12.70 -3.64 6.57
N ALA A 120 13.66 -3.43 5.68
CA ALA A 120 13.46 -3.70 4.26
C ALA A 120 13.17 -5.18 3.98
N ASP A 121 13.80 -6.08 4.72
CA ASP A 121 13.59 -7.52 4.53
C ASP A 121 12.17 -7.93 4.93
N ALA A 122 11.67 -7.40 6.04
CA ALA A 122 10.30 -7.67 6.47
C ALA A 122 9.29 -7.15 5.44
N ALA A 123 9.48 -5.92 4.96
CA ALA A 123 8.60 -5.33 3.97
C ALA A 123 8.64 -6.11 2.65
N ALA A 124 9.81 -6.55 2.22
CA ALA A 124 9.94 -7.33 0.99
C ALA A 124 9.24 -8.69 1.11
N ALA A 125 9.28 -9.31 2.28
CA ALA A 125 8.59 -10.57 2.51
C ALA A 125 7.07 -10.39 2.40
N VAL A 126 6.53 -9.32 2.96
CA VAL A 126 5.11 -9.00 2.84
C VAL A 126 4.74 -8.71 1.38
N PHE A 127 5.59 -7.97 0.67
CA PHE A 127 5.39 -7.71 -0.75
C PHE A 127 5.24 -9.02 -1.54
N ARG A 128 6.12 -9.98 -1.30
CA ARG A 128 6.05 -11.27 -2.01
C ARG A 128 4.76 -12.01 -1.70
N ALA A 129 4.28 -11.92 -0.45
CA ALA A 129 3.04 -12.56 -0.06
C ALA A 129 1.82 -11.94 -0.73
N VAL A 130 1.79 -10.61 -0.89
CA VAL A 130 0.63 -9.92 -1.47
C VAL A 130 0.70 -9.81 -2.99
N SER A 131 1.89 -9.86 -3.58
CA SER A 131 2.03 -9.72 -5.03
C SER A 131 1.76 -11.03 -5.78
N GLY A 132 1.53 -12.11 -5.06
CA GLY A 132 1.21 -13.40 -5.66
C GLY A 132 2.39 -14.13 -6.24
N GLY A 133 3.59 -13.65 -5.95
CA GLY A 133 4.72 -14.28 -6.56
C GLY A 133 5.95 -14.20 -5.75
#